data_27b8adcf7c724f24d009afdd7e781150
#
_entry.id   27b8adcf7c724f24d009afdd7e781150
#
_cell.length_a   1.000
_cell.length_b   1.000
_cell.length_c   1.000
_cell.angle_alpha   90.00
_cell.angle_beta   90.00
_cell.angle_gamma   90.00
#
_symmetry.space_group_name_H-M   'P 1'
#
loop_
_entity.id
_entity.type
_entity.pdbx_description
1 polymer ?
#
loop_
_entity_poly.entity_id
_entity_poly.type
_entity_poly.pdbx_seq_one_letter_code
_entity_poly.pdbx_strand_id
1 'polypeptide(L)'
;MIKEFAAGLANRHHFGDVHDIEKWTGMAQDTFMSLWDYDGHVIDYVKKKSTLASYDGMLYMPDEFLLDIDGENPDKARQKTIGLGILLNDLCVPYQVYFSGTGFHLGIPGSAFRWKPAPDLHLKVKDELLSKGIYEYADVSVSDKTRLIRVVNTLNSKSRLWKIPLLQAELHKPIAEIQALAKTKRSTYAWQTLECEPVFDVLKRKTKASDKKFETVTLGRNPDPVWYPCI
;
A
#
# COMPACT_ATOMS: atom_id res chain seq x y z
N MET A 1 0.60 -18.22 5.06
CA MET A 1 0.82 -17.13 6.03
C MET A 1 -0.52 -16.68 6.60
N ILE A 2 -0.55 -16.12 7.80
CA ILE A 2 -1.80 -15.73 8.48
C ILE A 2 -2.04 -14.23 8.31
N LYS A 3 -3.24 -13.88 7.87
CA LYS A 3 -3.78 -12.51 7.86
C LYS A 3 -4.82 -12.35 8.96
N GLU A 4 -4.89 -11.16 9.56
CA GLU A 4 -6.05 -10.73 10.33
C GLU A 4 -7.06 -10.08 9.38
N PHE A 5 -8.33 -10.46 9.50
CA PHE A 5 -9.44 -9.82 8.83
C PHE A 5 -10.37 -9.15 9.83
N ALA A 6 -11.08 -8.12 9.39
CA ALA A 6 -12.05 -7.40 10.21
C ALA A 6 -13.25 -6.96 9.37
N ALA A 7 -14.44 -7.22 9.88
CA ALA A 7 -15.70 -6.71 9.34
C ALA A 7 -16.10 -5.44 10.10
N GLY A 8 -15.58 -4.29 9.63
CA GLY A 8 -15.53 -3.05 10.39
C GLY A 8 -14.38 -3.04 11.41
N LEU A 9 -13.98 -1.85 11.84
CA LEU A 9 -12.83 -1.70 12.77
C LEU A 9 -13.10 -2.24 14.18
N ALA A 10 -14.35 -2.39 14.59
CA ALA A 10 -14.72 -2.92 15.89
C ALA A 10 -14.77 -4.45 15.95
N ASN A 11 -14.94 -5.12 14.80
CA ASN A 11 -15.02 -6.57 14.70
C ASN A 11 -13.74 -7.15 14.09
N ARG A 12 -12.68 -7.16 14.88
CA ARG A 12 -11.33 -7.61 14.54
C ARG A 12 -11.07 -9.05 14.97
N HIS A 13 -9.85 -9.50 14.68
CA HIS A 13 -9.27 -10.78 15.14
C HIS A 13 -9.88 -12.02 14.48
N HIS A 14 -10.34 -11.89 13.24
CA HIS A 14 -10.64 -13.04 12.40
C HIS A 14 -9.37 -13.41 11.63
N PHE A 15 -8.82 -14.58 11.93
CA PHE A 15 -7.57 -15.03 11.31
C PHE A 15 -7.83 -16.07 10.23
N GLY A 16 -7.14 -15.95 9.12
CA GLY A 16 -7.21 -16.87 8.00
C GLY A 16 -5.94 -16.82 7.14
N ASP A 17 -5.86 -17.71 6.18
CA ASP A 17 -4.81 -17.64 5.17
C ASP A 17 -5.05 -16.43 4.23
N VAL A 18 -3.98 -15.91 3.63
CA VAL A 18 -4.10 -14.83 2.65
C VAL A 18 -5.03 -15.20 1.48
N HIS A 19 -5.09 -16.47 1.11
CA HIS A 19 -6.01 -16.98 0.08
C HIS A 19 -7.49 -16.94 0.51
N ASP A 20 -7.78 -16.78 1.80
CA ASP A 20 -9.14 -16.58 2.28
C ASP A 20 -9.72 -15.20 1.94
N ILE A 21 -8.94 -14.32 1.32
CA ILE A 21 -9.38 -12.96 0.94
C ILE A 21 -10.65 -12.98 0.11
N GLU A 22 -10.85 -14.00 -0.72
CA GLU A 22 -12.04 -14.16 -1.55
C GLU A 22 -13.34 -14.28 -0.72
N LYS A 23 -13.26 -14.85 0.49
CA LYS A 23 -14.38 -14.92 1.43
C LYS A 23 -14.80 -13.54 1.96
N TRP A 24 -13.88 -12.58 1.89
CA TRP A 24 -14.03 -11.23 2.41
C TRP A 24 -14.28 -10.19 1.33
N THR A 25 -13.97 -10.50 0.07
CA THR A 25 -14.22 -9.63 -1.07
C THR A 25 -15.70 -9.55 -1.39
N GLY A 26 -16.12 -8.42 -1.92
CA GLY A 26 -17.49 -8.24 -2.37
C GLY A 26 -18.52 -8.02 -1.27
N MET A 27 -18.10 -7.91 -0.03
CA MET A 27 -19.00 -7.53 1.06
C MET A 27 -19.43 -6.07 0.93
N ALA A 28 -20.73 -5.82 1.08
CA ALA A 28 -21.30 -4.47 1.06
C ALA A 28 -21.11 -3.76 2.40
N GLN A 29 -19.94 -3.90 3.00
CA GLN A 29 -19.57 -3.30 4.28
C GLN A 29 -18.07 -3.04 4.34
N ASP A 30 -17.66 -2.26 5.31
CA ASP A 30 -16.24 -2.03 5.60
C ASP A 30 -15.54 -3.34 5.97
N THR A 31 -14.64 -3.78 5.12
CA THR A 31 -13.83 -4.99 5.33
C THR A 31 -12.37 -4.64 5.22
N PHE A 32 -11.60 -5.10 6.20
CA PHE A 32 -10.18 -4.81 6.30
C PHE A 32 -9.38 -6.09 6.47
N MET A 33 -8.10 -6.03 6.12
CA MET A 33 -7.12 -7.06 6.43
C MET A 33 -5.85 -6.43 7.00
N SER A 34 -5.07 -7.20 7.76
CA SER A 34 -3.77 -6.73 8.21
C SER A 34 -2.85 -6.42 7.03
N LEU A 35 -2.09 -5.33 7.15
CA LEU A 35 -1.03 -5.06 6.18
C LEU A 35 0.03 -6.16 6.23
N TRP A 36 0.48 -6.50 7.43
CA TRP A 36 1.51 -7.53 7.66
C TRP A 36 0.93 -8.95 7.62
N ASP A 37 1.78 -9.89 7.27
CA ASP A 37 1.54 -11.30 7.47
C ASP A 37 2.16 -11.74 8.80
N TYR A 38 1.53 -12.72 9.44
CA TYR A 38 1.95 -13.25 10.74
C TYR A 38 2.28 -14.75 10.63
N ASP A 39 3.04 -15.26 11.60
CA ASP A 39 3.15 -16.69 11.83
C ASP A 39 1.90 -17.25 12.54
N GLY A 40 1.80 -18.58 12.63
CA GLY A 40 0.64 -19.23 13.25
C GLY A 40 0.45 -18.95 14.74
N HIS A 41 1.48 -18.52 15.46
CA HIS A 41 1.42 -18.21 16.89
C HIS A 41 0.54 -16.97 17.19
N VAL A 42 0.29 -16.14 16.19
CA VAL A 42 -0.57 -14.95 16.34
C VAL A 42 -1.96 -15.30 16.86
N ILE A 43 -2.51 -16.44 16.45
CA ILE A 43 -3.86 -16.87 16.84
C ILE A 43 -3.91 -17.14 18.34
N ASP A 44 -2.95 -17.90 18.87
CA ASP A 44 -2.91 -18.24 20.29
C ASP A 44 -2.52 -17.03 21.15
N TYR A 45 -1.67 -16.15 20.62
CA TYR A 45 -1.35 -14.88 21.27
C TYR A 45 -2.61 -14.04 21.47
N VAL A 46 -3.40 -13.85 20.42
CA VAL A 46 -4.62 -13.03 20.51
C VAL A 46 -5.69 -13.67 21.36
N LYS A 47 -5.86 -14.99 21.34
CA LYS A 47 -6.75 -15.71 22.29
C LYS A 47 -6.38 -15.41 23.75
N LYS A 48 -5.08 -15.30 24.05
CA LYS A 48 -4.57 -15.05 25.40
C LYS A 48 -4.60 -13.59 25.80
N LYS A 49 -4.30 -12.67 24.87
CA LYS A 49 -4.07 -11.25 25.16
C LYS A 49 -5.21 -10.33 24.70
N SER A 50 -6.13 -10.83 23.86
CA SER A 50 -7.21 -10.07 23.25
C SER A 50 -6.76 -8.83 22.45
N THR A 51 -5.50 -8.78 22.06
CA THR A 51 -4.90 -7.65 21.30
C THR A 51 -3.66 -8.08 20.54
N LEU A 52 -3.35 -7.38 19.46
CA LEU A 52 -2.10 -7.49 18.69
C LEU A 52 -1.06 -6.41 19.07
N ALA A 53 -1.42 -5.42 19.89
CA ALA A 53 -0.58 -4.24 20.13
C ALA A 53 0.84 -4.57 20.59
N SER A 54 0.99 -5.59 21.46
CA SER A 54 2.27 -6.04 21.99
C SER A 54 2.72 -7.38 21.41
N TYR A 55 2.22 -7.77 20.24
CA TYR A 55 2.66 -8.99 19.57
C TYR A 55 4.17 -8.95 19.29
N ASP A 56 4.89 -9.94 19.76
CA ASP A 56 6.35 -10.07 19.68
C ASP A 56 6.81 -11.18 18.72
N GLY A 57 5.87 -11.84 18.04
CA GLY A 57 6.17 -12.85 17.03
C GLY A 57 6.63 -12.23 15.69
N MET A 58 6.93 -13.11 14.77
CA MET A 58 7.47 -12.73 13.46
C MET A 58 6.43 -12.03 12.61
N LEU A 59 6.84 -10.92 11.99
CA LEU A 59 6.14 -10.26 10.89
C LEU A 59 6.81 -10.67 9.59
N TYR A 60 5.99 -10.85 8.56
CA TYR A 60 6.45 -11.16 7.22
C TYR A 60 5.99 -10.06 6.25
N MET A 61 6.82 -9.79 5.26
CA MET A 61 6.48 -8.88 4.18
C MET A 61 5.31 -9.48 3.39
N PRO A 62 4.22 -8.74 3.17
CA PRO A 62 3.14 -9.21 2.30
C PRO A 62 3.59 -9.23 0.84
N ASP A 63 2.90 -9.97 -0.02
CA ASP A 63 3.15 -9.94 -1.47
C ASP A 63 2.97 -8.53 -2.04
N GLU A 64 2.05 -7.78 -1.47
CA GLU A 64 1.81 -6.38 -1.77
C GLU A 64 1.79 -5.53 -0.50
N PHE A 65 2.73 -4.60 -0.38
CA PHE A 65 2.77 -3.62 0.70
C PHE A 65 1.97 -2.38 0.30
N LEU A 66 0.86 -2.12 0.98
CA LEU A 66 -0.07 -1.04 0.66
C LEU A 66 0.26 0.23 1.46
N LEU A 67 0.46 1.33 0.76
CA LEU A 67 0.58 2.67 1.30
C LEU A 67 -0.81 3.34 1.31
N ASP A 68 -1.15 4.02 2.40
CA ASP A 68 -2.42 4.74 2.56
C ASP A 68 -2.19 6.23 2.28
N ILE A 69 -2.96 6.80 1.37
CA ILE A 69 -2.76 8.16 0.88
C ILE A 69 -4.07 8.94 1.06
N ASP A 70 -4.09 9.73 2.11
CA ASP A 70 -5.19 10.61 2.45
C ASP A 70 -4.88 12.07 2.09
N GLY A 71 -5.95 12.86 1.97
CA GLY A 71 -5.90 14.29 1.74
C GLY A 71 -7.11 14.97 2.37
N GLU A 72 -7.10 16.29 2.41
CA GLU A 72 -8.24 17.09 2.87
C GLU A 72 -9.53 16.78 2.08
N ASN A 73 -9.34 16.37 0.84
CA ASN A 73 -10.39 15.89 -0.05
C ASN A 73 -9.80 14.87 -1.04
N PRO A 74 -10.65 14.11 -1.77
CA PRO A 74 -10.17 13.08 -2.68
C PRO A 74 -9.26 13.59 -3.82
N ASP A 75 -9.41 14.84 -4.27
CA ASP A 75 -8.55 15.40 -5.31
C ASP A 75 -7.14 15.70 -4.77
N LYS A 76 -7.02 16.17 -3.54
CA LYS A 76 -5.72 16.35 -2.87
C LYS A 76 -5.02 15.00 -2.64
N ALA A 77 -5.77 13.97 -2.22
CA ALA A 77 -5.24 12.61 -2.12
C ALA A 77 -4.76 12.11 -3.49
N ARG A 78 -5.50 12.36 -4.58
CA ARG A 78 -5.12 12.03 -5.96
C ARG A 78 -3.80 12.70 -6.36
N GLN A 79 -3.64 14.00 -6.08
CA GLN A 79 -2.42 14.74 -6.39
C GLN A 79 -1.20 14.15 -5.65
N LYS A 80 -1.35 13.81 -4.36
CA LYS A 80 -0.30 13.12 -3.60
C LYS A 80 0.03 11.75 -4.20
N THR A 81 -0.99 11.00 -4.64
CA THR A 81 -0.80 9.68 -5.27
C THR A 81 -0.01 9.80 -6.56
N ILE A 82 -0.28 10.82 -7.39
CA ILE A 82 0.50 11.10 -8.60
C ILE A 82 1.95 11.42 -8.24
N GLY A 83 2.19 12.28 -7.24
CA GLY A 83 3.54 12.63 -6.78
C GLY A 83 4.32 11.41 -6.29
N LEU A 84 3.66 10.54 -5.50
CA LEU A 84 4.26 9.29 -5.05
C LEU A 84 4.58 8.35 -6.22
N GLY A 85 3.68 8.26 -7.21
CA GLY A 85 3.91 7.47 -8.41
C GLY A 85 5.14 7.93 -9.18
N ILE A 86 5.37 9.24 -9.30
CA ILE A 86 6.58 9.80 -9.93
C ILE A 86 7.81 9.37 -9.13
N LEU A 87 7.81 9.53 -7.80
CA LEU A 87 8.91 9.12 -6.95
C LEU A 87 9.24 7.61 -7.08
N LEU A 88 8.22 6.76 -7.14
CA LEU A 88 8.42 5.32 -7.31
C LEU A 88 8.96 4.96 -8.69
N ASN A 89 8.52 5.65 -9.75
CA ASN A 89 9.09 5.50 -11.08
C ASN A 89 10.58 5.88 -11.10
N ASP A 90 10.97 6.99 -10.45
CA ASP A 90 12.37 7.40 -10.32
C ASP A 90 13.22 6.37 -9.55
N LEU A 91 12.59 5.63 -8.65
CA LEU A 91 13.20 4.52 -7.91
C LEU A 91 13.12 3.19 -8.66
N CYS A 92 12.56 3.15 -9.86
CA CYS A 92 12.28 1.93 -10.62
C CYS A 92 11.44 0.89 -9.85
N VAL A 93 10.53 1.35 -9.01
CA VAL A 93 9.62 0.49 -8.23
C VAL A 93 8.25 0.44 -8.90
N PRO A 94 7.81 -0.73 -9.40
CA PRO A 94 6.48 -0.87 -9.93
C PRO A 94 5.43 -0.73 -8.83
N TYR A 95 4.26 -0.23 -9.18
CA TYR A 95 3.18 -0.03 -8.22
C TYR A 95 1.80 -0.19 -8.84
N GLN A 96 0.83 -0.53 -8.01
CA GLN A 96 -0.60 -0.54 -8.36
C GLN A 96 -1.33 0.57 -7.61
N VAL A 97 -2.30 1.16 -8.26
CA VAL A 97 -3.14 2.20 -7.66
C VAL A 97 -4.53 1.65 -7.36
N TYR A 98 -5.06 2.02 -6.19
CA TYR A 98 -6.44 1.76 -5.80
C TYR A 98 -7.10 3.06 -5.35
N PHE A 99 -8.35 3.27 -5.74
CA PHE A 99 -9.21 4.26 -5.09
C PHE A 99 -9.90 3.58 -3.91
N SER A 100 -9.78 4.13 -2.68
CA SER A 100 -10.28 3.51 -1.44
C SER A 100 -11.72 3.91 -1.07
N GLY A 101 -12.35 4.76 -1.89
CA GLY A 101 -13.66 5.35 -1.65
C GLY A 101 -13.59 6.81 -1.16
N THR A 102 -12.54 7.20 -0.46
CA THR A 102 -12.31 8.57 0.02
C THR A 102 -10.91 9.09 -0.30
N GLY A 103 -9.92 8.22 -0.33
CA GLY A 103 -8.52 8.48 -0.65
C GLY A 103 -8.01 7.44 -1.64
N PHE A 104 -6.71 7.18 -1.60
CA PHE A 104 -6.06 6.21 -2.47
C PHE A 104 -5.17 5.27 -1.66
N HIS A 105 -5.00 4.05 -2.17
CA HIS A 105 -3.90 3.19 -1.74
C HIS A 105 -2.97 2.97 -2.93
N LEU A 106 -1.69 2.83 -2.64
CA LEU A 106 -0.69 2.49 -3.62
C LEU A 106 0.05 1.25 -3.13
N GLY A 107 0.01 0.18 -3.92
CA GLY A 107 0.61 -1.10 -3.61
C GLY A 107 1.99 -1.23 -4.23
N ILE A 108 2.97 -1.60 -3.42
CA ILE A 108 4.34 -1.88 -3.82
C ILE A 108 4.55 -3.40 -3.68
N PRO A 109 5.15 -4.09 -4.67
CA PRO A 109 5.48 -5.49 -4.54
C PRO A 109 6.36 -5.77 -3.31
N GLY A 110 6.04 -6.80 -2.54
CA GLY A 110 6.86 -7.22 -1.40
C GLY A 110 8.30 -7.56 -1.77
N SER A 111 8.53 -8.00 -3.01
CA SER A 111 9.87 -8.26 -3.57
C SER A 111 10.76 -7.01 -3.68
N ALA A 112 10.17 -5.80 -3.65
CA ALA A 112 10.94 -4.55 -3.58
C ALA A 112 11.72 -4.41 -2.26
N PHE A 113 11.38 -5.21 -1.24
CA PHE A 113 11.98 -5.20 0.09
C PHE A 113 12.84 -6.44 0.32
N ARG A 114 14.09 -6.28 0.78
CA ARG A 114 15.03 -7.39 1.03
C ARG A 114 14.99 -7.97 2.44
N TRP A 115 14.09 -7.53 3.28
CA TRP A 115 14.13 -7.93 4.67
C TRP A 115 13.57 -9.32 4.93
N LYS A 116 14.33 -10.04 5.76
CA LYS A 116 13.84 -11.31 6.32
C LYS A 116 12.78 -11.04 7.37
N PRO A 117 11.87 -12.00 7.61
CA PRO A 117 10.90 -11.90 8.69
C PRO A 117 11.58 -11.58 10.04
N ALA A 118 10.96 -10.67 10.79
CA ALA A 118 11.47 -10.25 12.11
C ALA A 118 10.34 -9.60 12.93
N PRO A 119 10.41 -9.62 14.28
CA PRO A 119 9.40 -8.95 15.11
C PRO A 119 9.38 -7.43 14.94
N ASP A 120 10.51 -6.84 14.56
CA ASP A 120 10.72 -5.41 14.34
C ASP A 120 10.68 -5.00 12.86
N LEU A 121 10.24 -5.88 11.96
CA LEU A 121 10.21 -5.64 10.52
C LEU A 121 9.47 -4.33 10.17
N HIS A 122 8.38 -4.05 10.85
CA HIS A 122 7.58 -2.84 10.67
C HIS A 122 8.38 -1.54 10.93
N LEU A 123 9.32 -1.55 11.89
CA LEU A 123 10.18 -0.39 12.17
C LEU A 123 11.22 -0.21 11.07
N LYS A 124 11.83 -1.30 10.60
CA LYS A 124 12.82 -1.27 9.51
C LYS A 124 12.22 -0.71 8.23
N VAL A 125 11.02 -1.17 7.87
CA VAL A 125 10.28 -0.66 6.71
C VAL A 125 9.95 0.81 6.89
N LYS A 126 9.45 1.19 8.07
CA LYS A 126 9.14 2.60 8.39
C LYS A 126 10.33 3.52 8.18
N ASP A 127 11.49 3.15 8.75
CA ASP A 127 12.71 3.95 8.64
C ASP A 127 13.18 4.08 7.18
N GLU A 128 13.08 3.01 6.40
CA GLU A 128 13.47 3.04 5.00
C GLU A 128 12.53 3.92 4.16
N LEU A 129 11.23 3.75 4.30
CA LEU A 129 10.25 4.55 3.57
C LEU A 129 10.35 6.04 3.93
N LEU A 130 10.62 6.34 5.21
CA LEU A 130 10.91 7.71 5.65
C LEU A 130 12.13 8.27 4.94
N SER A 131 13.20 7.50 4.87
CA SER A 131 14.45 7.93 4.24
C SER A 131 14.37 8.16 2.74
N LYS A 132 13.40 7.56 2.09
CA LYS A 132 13.14 7.73 0.65
C LYS A 132 12.12 8.83 0.36
N GLY A 133 11.61 9.52 1.39
CA GLY A 133 10.61 10.59 1.24
C GLY A 133 9.20 10.09 0.93
N ILE A 134 8.94 8.78 1.04
CA ILE A 134 7.62 8.20 0.70
C ILE A 134 6.52 8.76 1.61
N TYR A 135 6.85 9.02 2.88
CA TYR A 135 5.90 9.58 3.84
C TYR A 135 5.60 11.08 3.67
N GLU A 136 6.19 11.75 2.71
CA GLU A 136 5.73 13.08 2.28
C GLU A 136 4.36 12.99 1.60
N TYR A 137 4.01 11.81 1.08
CA TYR A 137 2.78 11.53 0.34
C TYR A 137 1.81 10.61 1.07
N ALA A 138 2.32 9.65 1.85
CA ALA A 138 1.55 8.59 2.49
C ALA A 138 1.50 8.75 4.02
N ASP A 139 0.49 8.13 4.64
CA ASP A 139 0.37 8.08 6.11
C ASP A 139 1.50 7.24 6.72
N VAL A 140 2.28 7.84 7.60
CA VAL A 140 3.39 7.17 8.30
C VAL A 140 2.91 6.02 9.19
N SER A 141 1.68 6.08 9.70
CA SER A 141 1.10 5.03 10.55
C SER A 141 0.75 3.75 9.78
N VAL A 142 0.80 3.78 8.44
CA VAL A 142 0.55 2.59 7.63
C VAL A 142 1.52 1.46 7.96
N SER A 143 2.75 1.77 8.36
CA SER A 143 3.75 0.77 8.73
C SER A 143 3.56 0.15 10.12
N ASP A 144 2.60 0.60 10.93
CA ASP A 144 2.38 0.04 12.26
C ASP A 144 2.03 -1.45 12.18
N LYS A 145 2.58 -2.25 13.14
CA LYS A 145 2.42 -3.72 13.12
C LYS A 145 0.98 -4.22 13.14
N THR A 146 0.04 -3.41 13.64
CA THR A 146 -1.38 -3.75 13.77
C THR A 146 -2.25 -3.05 12.73
N ARG A 147 -1.62 -2.44 11.70
CA ARG A 147 -2.36 -1.70 10.67
C ARG A 147 -3.28 -2.62 9.92
N LEU A 148 -4.53 -2.20 9.83
CA LEU A 148 -5.54 -2.77 8.95
C LEU A 148 -5.71 -1.88 7.73
N ILE A 149 -5.84 -2.50 6.57
CA ILE A 149 -6.08 -1.81 5.32
C ILE A 149 -7.34 -2.38 4.65
N ARG A 150 -8.12 -1.52 3.99
CA ARG A 150 -9.37 -1.94 3.35
C ARG A 150 -9.10 -2.98 2.25
N VAL A 151 -9.88 -4.05 2.25
CA VAL A 151 -9.85 -5.09 1.21
C VAL A 151 -10.41 -4.54 -0.10
N VAL A 152 -9.78 -4.90 -1.21
CA VAL A 152 -10.25 -4.52 -2.56
C VAL A 152 -11.65 -5.11 -2.83
N ASN A 153 -12.46 -4.42 -3.63
CA ASN A 153 -13.83 -4.80 -3.94
C ASN A 153 -14.75 -4.95 -2.72
N THR A 154 -14.48 -4.18 -1.64
CA THR A 154 -15.39 -3.99 -0.52
C THR A 154 -15.90 -2.55 -0.48
N LEU A 155 -17.09 -2.37 0.07
CA LEU A 155 -17.76 -1.07 0.10
C LEU A 155 -17.23 -0.23 1.26
N ASN A 156 -16.89 1.01 1.00
CA ASN A 156 -16.63 2.01 2.03
C ASN A 156 -17.99 2.55 2.53
N SER A 157 -18.35 2.27 3.78
CA SER A 157 -19.66 2.64 4.35
C SER A 157 -19.87 4.15 4.39
N LYS A 158 -18.79 4.93 4.57
CA LYS A 158 -18.85 6.40 4.66
C LYS A 158 -19.16 7.06 3.32
N SER A 159 -18.48 6.64 2.26
CA SER A 159 -18.63 7.23 0.90
C SER A 159 -19.63 6.51 0.03
N ARG A 160 -20.01 5.27 0.38
CA ARG A 160 -20.84 4.36 -0.42
C ARG A 160 -20.20 4.01 -1.77
N LEU A 161 -18.86 4.08 -1.84
CA LEU A 161 -18.06 3.73 -3.01
C LEU A 161 -17.22 2.49 -2.71
N TRP A 162 -16.94 1.71 -3.75
CA TRP A 162 -16.12 0.51 -3.64
C TRP A 162 -14.63 0.86 -3.67
N LYS A 163 -13.80 0.14 -2.89
CA LYS A 163 -12.36 0.15 -3.14
C LYS A 163 -12.12 -0.62 -4.43
N ILE A 164 -11.60 0.05 -5.44
CA ILE A 164 -11.35 -0.52 -6.77
C ILE A 164 -9.92 -0.33 -7.23
N PRO A 165 -9.35 -1.27 -8.00
CA PRO A 165 -8.10 -1.04 -8.71
C PRO A 165 -8.32 -0.01 -9.83
N LEU A 166 -7.30 0.80 -10.09
CA LEU A 166 -7.26 1.76 -11.18
C LEU A 166 -6.11 1.44 -12.13
N LEU A 167 -6.34 1.65 -13.41
CA LEU A 167 -5.25 1.78 -14.37
C LEU A 167 -4.50 3.09 -14.09
N GLN A 168 -3.20 3.14 -14.35
CA GLN A 168 -2.41 4.36 -14.13
C GLN A 168 -2.97 5.56 -14.91
N ALA A 169 -3.41 5.35 -16.15
CA ALA A 169 -4.06 6.39 -16.94
C ALA A 169 -5.35 6.93 -16.29
N GLU A 170 -6.07 6.11 -15.52
CA GLU A 170 -7.29 6.53 -14.83
C GLU A 170 -7.00 7.43 -13.62
N LEU A 171 -5.81 7.35 -13.03
CA LEU A 171 -5.40 8.23 -11.94
C LEU A 171 -5.35 9.70 -12.39
N HIS A 172 -5.13 9.95 -13.66
CA HIS A 172 -5.09 11.33 -14.23
C HIS A 172 -6.47 11.89 -14.58
N LYS A 173 -7.53 11.09 -14.51
CA LYS A 173 -8.90 11.54 -14.73
C LYS A 173 -9.40 12.48 -13.61
N PRO A 174 -10.40 13.33 -13.89
CA PRO A 174 -11.11 14.09 -12.87
C PRO A 174 -11.64 13.16 -11.76
N ILE A 175 -11.60 13.61 -10.51
CA ILE A 175 -12.02 12.79 -9.36
C ILE A 175 -13.47 12.29 -9.49
N ALA A 176 -14.35 13.08 -10.09
CA ALA A 176 -15.75 12.68 -10.31
C ALA A 176 -15.87 11.45 -11.23
N GLU A 177 -14.99 11.29 -12.22
CA GLU A 177 -14.95 10.12 -13.09
C GLU A 177 -14.44 8.89 -12.32
N ILE A 178 -13.39 9.05 -11.50
CA ILE A 178 -12.88 7.98 -10.63
C ILE A 178 -13.96 7.51 -9.67
N GLN A 179 -14.70 8.44 -9.06
CA GLN A 179 -15.82 8.12 -8.18
C GLN A 179 -16.96 7.42 -8.92
N ALA A 180 -17.21 7.78 -10.18
CA ALA A 180 -18.19 7.10 -11.02
C ALA A 180 -17.80 5.65 -11.30
N LEU A 181 -16.51 5.37 -11.56
CA LEU A 181 -16.00 3.99 -11.67
C LEU A 181 -16.18 3.20 -10.38
N ALA A 182 -16.02 3.83 -9.23
CA ALA A 182 -16.12 3.20 -7.92
C ALA A 182 -17.55 2.94 -7.43
N LYS A 183 -18.58 3.25 -8.23
CA LYS A 183 -19.97 2.85 -7.93
C LYS A 183 -20.20 1.35 -8.05
N THR A 184 -19.34 0.63 -8.74
CA THR A 184 -19.39 -0.81 -8.93
C THR A 184 -18.04 -1.44 -8.63
N LYS A 185 -18.05 -2.75 -8.31
CA LYS A 185 -16.82 -3.54 -8.21
C LYS A 185 -16.13 -3.61 -9.58
N ARG A 186 -14.81 -3.79 -9.56
CA ARG A 186 -14.03 -4.02 -10.77
C ARG A 186 -13.27 -5.34 -10.66
N SER A 187 -13.05 -5.99 -11.81
CA SER A 187 -12.11 -7.12 -11.86
C SER A 187 -10.76 -6.67 -11.32
N THR A 188 -10.25 -7.41 -10.37
CA THR A 188 -8.84 -7.30 -9.99
C THR A 188 -8.08 -7.88 -11.18
N TYR A 189 -7.34 -7.04 -11.90
CA TYR A 189 -6.33 -7.57 -12.80
C TYR A 189 -5.41 -8.40 -11.93
N ALA A 190 -5.26 -9.68 -12.26
CA ALA A 190 -4.25 -10.47 -11.60
C ALA A 190 -2.94 -9.68 -11.68
N TRP A 191 -2.34 -9.38 -10.53
CA TRP A 191 -0.97 -8.93 -10.49
C TRP A 191 -0.20 -9.95 -11.33
N GLN A 192 0.28 -9.56 -12.49
CA GLN A 192 1.49 -10.18 -12.94
C GLN A 192 2.46 -9.85 -11.80
N THR A 193 2.96 -10.89 -11.15
CA THR A 193 4.00 -10.77 -10.15
C THR A 193 5.13 -10.02 -10.83
N LEU A 194 5.12 -8.69 -10.73
CA LEU A 194 6.20 -7.86 -11.21
C LEU A 194 7.32 -8.14 -10.23
N GLU A 195 8.18 -9.10 -10.60
CA GLU A 195 9.44 -9.28 -9.90
C GLU A 195 10.19 -7.97 -10.05
N CYS A 196 10.33 -7.29 -8.94
CA CYS A 196 11.11 -6.08 -8.85
C CYS A 196 12.43 -6.44 -8.18
N GLU A 197 13.54 -5.97 -8.74
CA GLU A 197 14.81 -5.99 -8.01
C GLU A 197 14.64 -5.19 -6.72
N PRO A 198 15.13 -5.72 -5.58
CA PRO A 198 14.97 -5.04 -4.31
C PRO A 198 15.63 -3.65 -4.31
N VAL A 199 14.81 -2.63 -4.08
CA VAL A 199 15.21 -1.22 -4.03
C VAL A 199 15.36 -0.73 -2.60
N PHE A 200 14.56 -1.31 -1.68
CA PHE A 200 14.54 -0.93 -0.28
C PHE A 200 15.47 -1.84 0.53
N ASP A 201 16.67 -1.32 0.84
CA ASP A 201 17.69 -2.03 1.63
C ASP A 201 18.47 -1.04 2.50
N VAL A 202 18.37 -1.18 3.82
CA VAL A 202 19.07 -0.33 4.80
C VAL A 202 20.60 -0.46 4.73
N LEU A 203 21.11 -1.58 4.24
CA LEU A 203 22.54 -1.91 4.32
C LEU A 203 23.43 -1.11 3.35
N LYS A 204 22.87 -0.40 2.38
CA LYS A 204 23.65 0.38 1.38
C LYS A 204 23.94 1.85 1.76
N ARG A 205 23.64 2.29 2.98
CA ARG A 205 23.79 3.69 3.41
C ARG A 205 25.22 4.14 3.71
N LYS A 206 26.26 3.41 3.36
CA LYS A 206 27.66 3.85 3.52
C LYS A 206 28.35 4.22 2.21
N THR A 207 27.73 5.03 1.36
CA THR A 207 28.45 5.71 0.29
C THR A 207 28.00 7.15 0.16
N LYS A 208 28.86 8.05 0.66
CA LYS A 208 29.07 9.47 0.36
C LYS A 208 27.97 10.19 -0.44
N ALA A 209 27.32 11.14 0.24
CA ALA A 209 26.66 12.26 -0.42
C ALA A 209 27.62 12.90 -1.45
N SER A 210 27.32 12.77 -2.73
CA SER A 210 27.91 13.63 -3.74
C SER A 210 26.97 14.81 -3.91
N ASP A 211 27.48 16.01 -3.52
CA ASP A 211 26.87 17.29 -3.82
C ASP A 211 26.66 17.42 -5.34
N LYS A 212 25.47 17.13 -5.82
CA LYS A 212 25.03 17.57 -7.13
C LYS A 212 24.01 18.69 -6.95
N LYS A 213 24.46 19.92 -7.25
CA LYS A 213 23.60 21.08 -7.45
C LYS A 213 22.55 20.74 -8.51
N PHE A 214 21.27 20.91 -8.16
CA PHE A 214 20.19 20.87 -9.11
C PHE A 214 20.22 22.12 -9.96
N GLU A 215 20.47 21.99 -11.24
CA GLU A 215 20.16 23.03 -12.22
C GLU A 215 18.67 22.94 -12.56
N THR A 216 18.01 24.07 -12.48
CA THR A 216 16.58 24.22 -12.81
C THR A 216 16.41 24.02 -14.31
N VAL A 217 15.86 22.87 -14.71
CA VAL A 217 15.46 22.64 -16.12
C VAL A 217 14.02 23.09 -16.28
N THR A 218 13.82 24.07 -17.13
CA THR A 218 12.49 24.56 -17.55
C THR A 218 11.79 23.46 -18.36
N LEU A 219 10.68 22.94 -17.83
CA LEU A 219 9.88 21.90 -18.48
C LEU A 219 9.19 22.45 -19.75
N GLY A 220 9.65 22.02 -20.91
CA GLY A 220 8.90 22.05 -22.15
C GLY A 220 7.74 21.04 -22.10
N ARG A 221 6.57 21.45 -22.55
CA ARG A 221 5.36 20.62 -22.63
C ARG A 221 5.61 19.38 -23.49
N ASN A 222 5.43 18.20 -22.92
CA ASN A 222 5.27 16.97 -23.69
C ASN A 222 4.19 16.09 -23.02
N PRO A 223 3.14 15.67 -23.75
CA PRO A 223 1.93 15.11 -23.13
C PRO A 223 1.86 13.59 -23.01
N ASP A 224 2.86 12.81 -23.38
CA ASP A 224 2.76 11.35 -23.32
C ASP A 224 3.85 10.71 -22.45
N PRO A 225 3.46 9.94 -21.40
CA PRO A 225 4.44 9.16 -20.63
C PRO A 225 4.83 7.92 -21.44
N VAL A 226 6.02 7.94 -22.01
CA VAL A 226 6.63 6.77 -22.63
C VAL A 226 7.31 5.95 -21.53
N TRP A 227 6.92 4.69 -21.41
CA TRP A 227 7.57 3.73 -20.56
C TRP A 227 8.97 3.41 -21.06
N TYR A 228 9.99 3.69 -20.26
CA TYR A 228 11.34 3.15 -20.49
C TYR A 228 11.52 1.95 -19.57
N PRO A 229 11.87 0.76 -20.09
CA PRO A 229 12.32 -0.32 -19.24
C PRO A 229 13.62 0.08 -18.54
N CYS A 230 13.71 -0.13 -17.24
CA CYS A 230 14.96 -0.02 -16.51
C CYS A 230 15.91 -1.12 -17.04
N ILE A 231 17.03 -0.72 -17.66
CA ILE A 231 18.11 -1.62 -18.12
C ILE A 231 19.05 -1.88 -16.96
#